data_fce6e686a0e5ea4dcd8f447ec329def1
#
_entry.id   fce6e686a0e5ea4dcd8f447ec329def1
#
_cell.length_a   1.000
_cell.length_b   1.000
_cell.length_c   1.000
_cell.angle_alpha   90.00
_cell.angle_beta   90.00
_cell.angle_gamma   90.00
#
_symmetry.space_group_name_H-M   'P 1'
#
loop_
_entity.id
_entity.type
_entity.pdbx_description
1 polymer ?
#
loop_
_entity_poly.entity_id
_entity_poly.type
_entity_poly.pdbx_seq_one_letter_code
_entity_poly.pdbx_strand_id
1 'polypeptide(L)'
;MSHGKRGLSLFFLWLVGACAAQAPLPTGALVFGVLGDAPYTEAEVARLEVVIDQINAQALEFVVHVGDIGSSTPEQACGDRWLGERKKQFARIRHPFLLIPGDNEWSDCKQPLERLKVWRELFCRPNFLKVERQPGAYCEHVRWEQDGWVFVALNVPGPDNHIRHPEHEPRMRAVFAWLDEAARLAANAKGLVVVMQANPFRPFVHDGFARLRERLQDLGARRPRRIILIHGDTHLSRDDEPLPGMRRIEVWGSPFVDWTRVDLP
;
A
#
# COMPACT_ATOMS: atom_id res chain seq x y z
N MET A 1 22.86 26.91 -75.43
CA MET A 1 21.85 26.14 -74.73
C MET A 1 22.59 25.32 -73.66
N SER A 2 22.61 25.82 -72.44
CA SER A 2 23.34 25.21 -71.31
C SER A 2 22.33 24.79 -70.24
N HIS A 3 22.24 23.50 -69.98
CA HIS A 3 21.38 22.93 -68.97
C HIS A 3 22.13 22.83 -67.64
N GLY A 4 21.77 23.69 -66.69
CA GLY A 4 22.27 23.62 -65.32
C GLY A 4 21.58 22.52 -64.53
N LYS A 5 22.35 21.54 -64.04
CA LYS A 5 21.89 20.54 -63.08
C LYS A 5 21.99 21.12 -61.65
N ARG A 6 20.83 21.27 -61.01
CA ARG A 6 20.75 21.63 -59.58
C ARG A 6 20.90 20.31 -58.77
N GLY A 7 22.01 20.19 -58.04
CA GLY A 7 22.19 19.10 -57.06
C GLY A 7 21.42 19.41 -55.76
N LEU A 8 20.58 18.45 -55.35
CA LEU A 8 19.82 18.50 -54.12
C LEU A 8 20.68 17.81 -53.04
N SER A 9 21.26 18.57 -52.11
CA SER A 9 21.98 18.04 -50.98
C SER A 9 20.95 17.69 -49.86
N LEU A 10 20.78 16.40 -49.61
CA LEU A 10 20.07 15.90 -48.45
C LEU A 10 20.98 16.03 -47.19
N PHE A 11 20.60 16.90 -46.29
CA PHE A 11 21.13 16.94 -44.94
C PHE A 11 20.49 15.85 -44.10
N PHE A 12 21.22 14.80 -43.74
CA PHE A 12 20.84 13.82 -42.71
C PHE A 12 21.10 14.44 -41.34
N LEU A 13 20.04 14.86 -40.66
CA LEU A 13 20.11 15.16 -39.21
C LEU A 13 20.20 13.85 -38.42
N TRP A 14 21.33 13.60 -37.82
CA TRP A 14 21.49 12.57 -36.80
C TRP A 14 20.88 13.11 -35.48
N LEU A 15 19.73 12.59 -35.11
CA LEU A 15 19.19 12.76 -33.76
C LEU A 15 19.98 11.84 -32.80
N VAL A 16 20.95 12.43 -32.11
CA VAL A 16 21.64 11.77 -30.98
C VAL A 16 20.65 11.81 -29.82
N GLY A 17 19.98 10.67 -29.57
CA GLY A 17 19.18 10.46 -28.38
C GLY A 17 20.09 10.52 -27.16
N ALA A 18 20.03 11.62 -26.41
CA ALA A 18 20.64 11.71 -25.09
C ALA A 18 19.90 10.75 -24.14
N CYS A 19 20.52 9.61 -23.80
CA CYS A 19 20.14 8.87 -22.60
C CYS A 19 20.35 9.82 -21.40
N ALA A 20 19.26 10.36 -20.87
CA ALA A 20 19.32 11.07 -19.60
C ALA A 20 19.73 10.04 -18.52
N ALA A 21 21.00 10.09 -18.10
CA ALA A 21 21.44 9.37 -16.92
C ALA A 21 20.57 9.85 -15.74
N GLN A 22 19.85 8.93 -15.10
CA GLN A 22 19.14 9.19 -13.87
C GLN A 22 20.13 9.77 -12.85
N ALA A 23 19.82 10.96 -12.34
CA ALA A 23 20.62 11.57 -11.29
C ALA A 23 20.69 10.61 -10.08
N PRO A 24 21.85 10.46 -9.42
CA PRO A 24 21.94 9.66 -8.21
C PRO A 24 20.92 10.20 -7.20
N LEU A 25 20.13 9.29 -6.59
CA LEU A 25 19.20 9.62 -5.53
C LEU A 25 19.95 10.36 -4.42
N PRO A 26 19.38 11.42 -3.83
CA PRO A 26 20.04 12.14 -2.75
C PRO A 26 20.32 11.16 -1.61
N THR A 27 21.54 11.21 -1.09
CA THR A 27 21.97 10.49 0.12
C THR A 27 21.03 10.88 1.25
N GLY A 28 20.14 9.96 1.68
CA GLY A 28 19.12 10.20 2.70
C GLY A 28 17.69 9.92 2.24
N ALA A 29 17.48 9.20 1.13
CA ALA A 29 16.15 8.72 0.75
C ALA A 29 15.73 7.60 1.69
N LEU A 30 14.50 7.71 2.25
CA LEU A 30 13.86 6.63 2.98
C LEU A 30 13.44 5.53 2.00
N VAL A 31 13.95 4.32 2.22
CA VAL A 31 13.70 3.17 1.34
C VAL A 31 12.98 2.07 2.10
N PHE A 32 11.82 1.63 1.61
CA PHE A 32 11.06 0.56 2.22
C PHE A 32 10.37 -0.33 1.18
N GLY A 33 9.92 -1.51 1.61
CA GLY A 33 9.21 -2.47 0.77
C GLY A 33 7.71 -2.45 1.03
N VAL A 34 6.90 -2.64 -0.01
CA VAL A 34 5.46 -2.84 0.12
C VAL A 34 5.01 -4.03 -0.73
N LEU A 35 4.07 -4.83 -0.19
CA LEU A 35 3.43 -5.96 -0.87
C LEU A 35 2.01 -6.14 -0.35
N GLY A 36 1.19 -6.95 -1.03
CA GLY A 36 -0.20 -7.23 -0.62
C GLY A 36 -0.88 -8.23 -1.54
N ASP A 37 -2.15 -8.52 -1.27
CA ASP A 37 -3.08 -9.27 -2.12
C ASP A 37 -2.51 -10.61 -2.63
N ALA A 38 -1.75 -11.29 -1.78
CA ALA A 38 -1.11 -12.58 -2.04
C ALA A 38 -0.62 -13.22 -0.72
N PRO A 39 -0.51 -14.57 -0.66
CA PRO A 39 -0.76 -15.57 -1.71
C PRO A 39 -2.19 -16.11 -1.67
N TYR A 40 -2.79 -16.45 -2.81
CA TYR A 40 -4.14 -17.05 -2.92
C TYR A 40 -4.13 -18.50 -3.38
N THR A 41 -2.97 -19.05 -3.73
CA THR A 41 -2.79 -20.45 -4.14
C THR A 41 -1.52 -21.05 -3.54
N GLU A 42 -1.41 -22.37 -3.51
CA GLU A 42 -0.18 -23.04 -3.05
C GLU A 42 1.05 -22.67 -3.90
N ALA A 43 0.85 -22.45 -5.20
CA ALA A 43 1.94 -22.00 -6.07
C ALA A 43 2.41 -20.57 -5.68
N GLU A 44 1.48 -19.72 -5.31
CA GLU A 44 1.79 -18.37 -4.83
C GLU A 44 2.43 -18.38 -3.44
N VAL A 45 2.05 -19.34 -2.56
CA VAL A 45 2.75 -19.56 -1.28
C VAL A 45 4.24 -19.84 -1.52
N ALA A 46 4.56 -20.74 -2.48
CA ALA A 46 5.94 -21.03 -2.83
C ALA A 46 6.63 -19.82 -3.48
N ARG A 47 5.93 -19.05 -4.30
CA ARG A 47 6.46 -17.80 -4.89
C ARG A 47 6.75 -16.74 -3.83
N LEU A 48 5.89 -16.60 -2.83
CA LEU A 48 6.08 -15.65 -1.73
C LEU A 48 7.36 -15.94 -0.93
N GLU A 49 7.77 -17.21 -0.79
CA GLU A 49 9.06 -17.56 -0.19
C GLU A 49 10.24 -16.92 -0.94
N VAL A 50 10.19 -16.97 -2.28
CA VAL A 50 11.21 -16.34 -3.14
C VAL A 50 11.17 -14.81 -3.00
N VAL A 51 9.98 -14.22 -2.94
CA VAL A 51 9.80 -12.78 -2.74
C VAL A 51 10.36 -12.34 -1.38
N ILE A 52 10.12 -13.11 -0.31
CA ILE A 52 10.70 -12.84 1.01
C ILE A 52 12.24 -12.88 0.96
N ASP A 53 12.82 -13.84 0.27
CA ASP A 53 14.28 -13.91 0.11
C ASP A 53 14.84 -12.72 -0.69
N GLN A 54 14.12 -12.26 -1.73
CA GLN A 54 14.44 -11.04 -2.47
C GLN A 54 14.39 -9.79 -1.58
N ILE A 55 13.32 -9.64 -0.80
CA ILE A 55 13.16 -8.54 0.18
C ILE A 55 14.32 -8.56 1.18
N ASN A 56 14.66 -9.75 1.73
CA ASN A 56 15.72 -9.92 2.71
C ASN A 56 17.13 -9.62 2.16
N ALA A 57 17.30 -9.63 0.84
CA ALA A 57 18.56 -9.28 0.17
C ALA A 57 18.72 -7.77 -0.07
N GLN A 58 17.68 -6.97 0.21
CA GLN A 58 17.71 -5.51 0.04
C GLN A 58 18.05 -4.79 1.35
N ALA A 59 18.57 -3.57 1.23
CA ALA A 59 18.66 -2.64 2.35
C ALA A 59 17.36 -1.83 2.44
N LEU A 60 16.45 -2.20 3.34
CA LEU A 60 15.16 -1.56 3.56
C LEU A 60 15.03 -1.16 5.03
N GLU A 61 14.43 0.00 5.29
CA GLU A 61 14.14 0.44 6.65
C GLU A 61 13.03 -0.40 7.29
N PHE A 62 12.03 -0.79 6.51
CA PHE A 62 10.92 -1.65 6.93
C PHE A 62 10.19 -2.23 5.73
N VAL A 63 9.22 -3.10 5.99
CA VAL A 63 8.32 -3.69 4.99
C VAL A 63 6.88 -3.60 5.48
N VAL A 64 5.95 -3.23 4.60
CA VAL A 64 4.52 -3.20 4.88
C VAL A 64 3.79 -4.14 3.95
N HIS A 65 2.90 -4.96 4.50
CA HIS A 65 1.92 -5.74 3.76
C HIS A 65 0.53 -5.11 3.92
N VAL A 66 -0.11 -4.78 2.81
CA VAL A 66 -1.37 -4.03 2.82
C VAL A 66 -2.62 -4.91 3.01
N GLY A 67 -2.46 -6.18 3.38
CA GLY A 67 -3.58 -7.10 3.63
C GLY A 67 -3.81 -8.09 2.49
N ASP A 68 -4.88 -8.87 2.62
CA ASP A 68 -5.26 -9.95 1.70
C ASP A 68 -4.17 -11.02 1.57
N ILE A 69 -3.94 -11.74 2.67
CA ILE A 69 -2.94 -12.81 2.76
C ILE A 69 -3.52 -14.19 2.42
N GLY A 70 -4.60 -14.23 1.66
CA GLY A 70 -5.32 -15.41 1.18
C GLY A 70 -6.66 -15.01 0.59
N SER A 71 -7.34 -15.91 -0.12
CA SER A 71 -8.73 -15.70 -0.55
C SER A 71 -9.71 -15.81 0.62
N SER A 72 -10.87 -15.19 0.52
CA SER A 72 -11.92 -15.15 1.56
C SER A 72 -12.68 -16.48 1.70
N THR A 73 -11.95 -17.59 1.87
CA THR A 73 -12.51 -18.93 2.07
C THR A 73 -12.14 -19.50 3.45
N PRO A 74 -12.93 -20.45 4.00
CA PRO A 74 -12.62 -21.11 5.26
C PRO A 74 -11.29 -21.87 5.24
N GLU A 75 -10.86 -22.32 4.07
CA GLU A 75 -9.59 -23.04 3.87
C GLU A 75 -8.39 -22.11 3.85
N GLN A 76 -8.62 -20.81 3.60
CA GLN A 76 -7.59 -19.78 3.50
C GLN A 76 -7.81 -18.64 4.52
N ALA A 77 -7.95 -17.38 4.08
CA ALA A 77 -7.90 -16.22 4.96
C ALA A 77 -9.01 -16.15 6.01
N CYS A 78 -10.16 -16.82 5.77
CA CYS A 78 -11.19 -17.01 6.80
C CYS A 78 -10.91 -18.18 7.77
N GLY A 79 -9.78 -18.88 7.67
CA GLY A 79 -9.41 -20.02 8.49
C GLY A 79 -8.18 -19.79 9.36
N ASP A 80 -8.20 -20.29 10.59
CA ASP A 80 -7.14 -20.09 11.59
C ASP A 80 -5.82 -20.72 11.15
N ARG A 81 -5.89 -21.90 10.50
CA ARG A 81 -4.69 -22.61 10.04
C ARG A 81 -3.92 -21.77 9.04
N TRP A 82 -4.59 -21.25 8.03
CA TRP A 82 -3.96 -20.43 6.99
C TRP A 82 -3.32 -19.16 7.57
N LEU A 83 -4.06 -18.42 8.41
CA LEU A 83 -3.52 -17.24 9.07
C LEU A 83 -2.29 -17.56 9.93
N GLY A 84 -2.32 -18.69 10.64
CA GLY A 84 -1.18 -19.17 11.44
C GLY A 84 0.04 -19.55 10.58
N GLU A 85 -0.17 -20.16 9.41
CA GLU A 85 0.90 -20.48 8.44
C GLU A 85 1.48 -19.21 7.83
N ARG A 86 0.65 -18.24 7.43
CA ARG A 86 1.10 -16.93 6.93
C ARG A 86 1.90 -16.15 7.97
N LYS A 87 1.46 -16.19 9.24
CA LYS A 87 2.23 -15.58 10.33
C LYS A 87 3.65 -16.17 10.43
N LYS A 88 3.79 -17.49 10.31
CA LYS A 88 5.10 -18.16 10.32
C LYS A 88 5.94 -17.78 9.09
N GLN A 89 5.30 -17.68 7.93
CA GLN A 89 5.96 -17.31 6.69
C GLN A 89 6.49 -15.88 6.74
N PHE A 90 5.66 -14.91 7.16
CA PHE A 90 6.09 -13.51 7.30
C PHE A 90 7.14 -13.30 8.40
N ALA A 91 7.22 -14.20 9.41
CA ALA A 91 8.28 -14.16 10.41
C ALA A 91 9.69 -14.39 9.82
N ARG A 92 9.81 -14.83 8.56
CA ARG A 92 11.08 -14.93 7.83
C ARG A 92 11.58 -13.59 7.28
N ILE A 93 10.71 -12.57 7.19
CA ILE A 93 11.13 -11.21 6.82
C ILE A 93 12.03 -10.67 7.91
N ARG A 94 13.27 -10.29 7.55
CA ARG A 94 14.30 -9.84 8.51
C ARG A 94 14.18 -8.35 8.85
N HIS A 95 13.49 -7.59 8.03
CA HIS A 95 13.22 -6.17 8.26
C HIS A 95 12.09 -5.98 9.28
N PRO A 96 12.01 -4.83 9.96
CA PRO A 96 10.80 -4.44 10.67
C PRO A 96 9.58 -4.59 9.74
N PHE A 97 8.54 -5.30 10.21
CA PHE A 97 7.42 -5.70 9.35
C PHE A 97 6.09 -5.29 9.96
N LEU A 98 5.23 -4.71 9.14
CA LEU A 98 3.85 -4.36 9.47
C LEU A 98 2.90 -5.06 8.50
N LEU A 99 1.87 -5.72 9.03
CA LEU A 99 0.73 -6.23 8.28
C LEU A 99 -0.52 -5.49 8.74
N ILE A 100 -1.36 -5.02 7.80
CA ILE A 100 -2.72 -4.55 8.06
C ILE A 100 -3.73 -5.55 7.52
N PRO A 101 -4.99 -5.60 8.03
CA PRO A 101 -5.99 -6.52 7.49
C PRO A 101 -6.53 -6.02 6.15
N GLY A 102 -6.73 -6.95 5.21
CA GLY A 102 -7.56 -6.76 4.04
C GLY A 102 -9.00 -7.23 4.27
N ASP A 103 -9.84 -7.21 3.24
CA ASP A 103 -11.22 -7.70 3.31
C ASP A 103 -11.28 -9.23 3.41
N ASN A 104 -10.39 -9.92 2.75
CA ASN A 104 -10.36 -11.39 2.72
C ASN A 104 -10.12 -12.02 4.09
N GLU A 105 -9.43 -11.35 5.01
CA GLU A 105 -9.19 -11.87 6.36
C GLU A 105 -10.41 -11.72 7.27
N TRP A 106 -11.37 -10.83 6.94
CA TRP A 106 -12.45 -10.57 7.87
C TRP A 106 -13.78 -10.13 7.26
N SER A 107 -13.87 -8.98 6.50
CA SER A 107 -15.15 -8.41 6.08
C SER A 107 -15.88 -9.28 5.07
N ASP A 108 -15.16 -10.01 4.24
CA ASP A 108 -15.68 -10.97 3.26
C ASP A 108 -15.92 -12.37 3.86
N CYS A 109 -15.55 -12.59 5.11
CA CYS A 109 -15.79 -13.84 5.80
C CYS A 109 -17.22 -13.92 6.39
N LYS A 110 -17.73 -15.12 6.53
CA LYS A 110 -19.08 -15.39 7.06
C LYS A 110 -19.34 -14.79 8.47
N GLN A 111 -18.30 -14.65 9.29
CA GLN A 111 -18.36 -14.09 10.64
C GLN A 111 -17.31 -12.98 10.78
N PRO A 112 -17.55 -11.81 10.17
CA PRO A 112 -16.49 -10.81 9.95
C PRO A 112 -15.84 -10.34 11.25
N LEU A 113 -16.61 -10.03 12.30
CA LEU A 113 -16.04 -9.50 13.54
C LEU A 113 -15.28 -10.55 14.35
N GLU A 114 -15.68 -11.81 14.29
CA GLU A 114 -14.92 -12.92 14.90
C GLU A 114 -13.60 -13.12 14.15
N ARG A 115 -13.62 -13.03 12.81
CA ARG A 115 -12.40 -13.13 12.00
C ARG A 115 -11.44 -11.98 12.27
N LEU A 116 -11.94 -10.75 12.35
CA LEU A 116 -11.13 -9.61 12.72
C LEU A 116 -10.51 -9.75 14.12
N LYS A 117 -11.25 -10.35 15.07
CA LYS A 117 -10.71 -10.65 16.41
C LYS A 117 -9.54 -11.64 16.34
N VAL A 118 -9.69 -12.74 15.59
CA VAL A 118 -8.61 -13.73 15.38
C VAL A 118 -7.41 -13.07 14.70
N TRP A 119 -7.64 -12.26 13.67
CA TRP A 119 -6.57 -11.51 13.01
C TRP A 119 -5.81 -10.61 14.00
N ARG A 120 -6.51 -9.88 14.86
CA ARG A 120 -5.92 -9.02 15.90
C ARG A 120 -5.07 -9.81 16.90
N GLU A 121 -5.53 -10.96 17.34
CA GLU A 121 -4.78 -11.84 18.24
C GLU A 121 -3.47 -12.35 17.62
N LEU A 122 -3.47 -12.57 16.31
CA LEU A 122 -2.30 -13.07 15.58
C LEU A 122 -1.30 -11.96 15.23
N PHE A 123 -1.78 -10.78 14.77
CA PHE A 123 -0.93 -9.81 14.08
C PHE A 123 -0.78 -8.47 14.81
N CYS A 124 -1.61 -8.15 15.81
CA CYS A 124 -1.41 -6.95 16.62
C CYS A 124 -0.29 -7.08 17.68
N ARG A 125 0.37 -8.23 17.79
CA ARG A 125 1.44 -8.52 18.75
C ARG A 125 2.52 -9.43 18.16
N PRO A 126 3.73 -9.40 18.73
CA PRO A 126 4.48 -8.25 19.19
C PRO A 126 4.92 -7.42 17.98
N ASN A 127 5.42 -6.24 18.22
CA ASN A 127 5.78 -5.37 17.12
C ASN A 127 7.24 -4.99 17.22
N PHE A 128 8.03 -5.38 16.25
CA PHE A 128 9.44 -4.98 16.13
C PHE A 128 9.60 -3.66 15.35
N LEU A 129 8.56 -3.17 14.67
CA LEU A 129 8.49 -1.81 14.17
C LEU A 129 7.98 -0.89 15.29
N LYS A 130 8.71 0.19 15.59
CA LYS A 130 8.30 1.16 16.62
C LYS A 130 7.11 1.98 16.11
N VAL A 131 5.91 1.55 16.42
CA VAL A 131 4.66 2.20 16.03
C VAL A 131 3.83 2.61 17.24
N GLU A 132 3.07 3.68 17.10
CA GLU A 132 1.99 4.05 17.98
C GLU A 132 0.68 3.44 17.47
N ARG A 133 -0.08 2.79 18.37
CA ARG A 133 -1.37 2.20 18.06
C ARG A 133 -2.49 3.11 18.50
N GLN A 134 -3.58 3.15 17.72
CA GLN A 134 -4.76 3.87 18.14
C GLN A 134 -5.29 3.28 19.45
N PRO A 135 -5.51 4.10 20.50
CA PRO A 135 -6.13 3.63 21.73
C PRO A 135 -7.52 3.03 21.51
N GLY A 136 -7.86 1.99 22.28
CA GLY A 136 -9.16 1.34 22.23
C GLY A 136 -9.16 0.04 21.43
N ALA A 137 -10.18 -0.15 20.57
CA ALA A 137 -10.46 -1.44 19.94
C ALA A 137 -9.73 -1.70 18.60
N TYR A 138 -8.96 -0.75 18.09
CA TYR A 138 -8.41 -0.78 16.72
C TYR A 138 -6.88 -0.87 16.73
N CYS A 139 -6.33 -1.97 17.24
CA CYS A 139 -4.87 -2.18 17.28
C CYS A 139 -4.20 -2.28 15.89
N GLU A 140 -4.97 -2.50 14.85
CA GLU A 140 -4.54 -2.47 13.45
C GLU A 140 -4.34 -1.05 12.91
N HIS A 141 -4.94 -0.04 13.54
CA HIS A 141 -4.66 1.34 13.20
C HIS A 141 -3.36 1.77 13.89
N VAL A 142 -2.35 2.05 13.09
CA VAL A 142 -1.03 2.41 13.60
C VAL A 142 -0.49 3.65 12.89
N ARG A 143 0.41 4.37 13.57
CA ARG A 143 1.19 5.44 12.96
C ARG A 143 2.63 5.39 13.46
N TRP A 144 3.55 5.92 12.68
CA TRP A 144 4.95 6.07 13.05
C TRP A 144 5.58 7.21 12.25
N GLU A 145 6.75 7.61 12.69
CA GLU A 145 7.59 8.58 11.99
C GLU A 145 8.89 7.90 11.57
N GLN A 146 9.32 8.14 10.35
CA GLN A 146 10.61 7.67 9.84
C GLN A 146 11.17 8.71 8.88
N ASP A 147 12.42 9.12 9.11
CA ASP A 147 13.18 10.07 8.28
C ASP A 147 12.41 11.36 7.88
N GLY A 148 11.61 11.86 8.83
CA GLY A 148 10.80 13.06 8.63
C GLY A 148 9.50 12.86 7.86
N TRP A 149 9.13 11.62 7.53
CA TRP A 149 7.82 11.25 7.01
C TRP A 149 6.92 10.72 8.13
N VAL A 150 5.65 11.09 8.11
CA VAL A 150 4.62 10.50 8.97
C VAL A 150 3.89 9.43 8.18
N PHE A 151 3.72 8.27 8.79
CA PHE A 151 2.98 7.14 8.25
C PHE A 151 1.74 6.87 9.09
N VAL A 152 0.64 6.51 8.45
CA VAL A 152 -0.58 6.04 9.10
C VAL A 152 -1.13 4.83 8.34
N ALA A 153 -1.34 3.73 9.04
CA ALA A 153 -1.98 2.54 8.50
C ALA A 153 -3.37 2.38 9.11
N LEU A 154 -4.34 2.10 8.25
CA LEU A 154 -5.77 2.14 8.55
C LEU A 154 -6.47 0.87 8.06
N ASN A 155 -7.39 0.34 8.85
CA ASN A 155 -8.28 -0.73 8.42
C ASN A 155 -9.43 -0.16 7.57
N VAL A 156 -9.21 -0.12 6.26
CA VAL A 156 -10.19 0.28 5.25
C VAL A 156 -10.19 -0.83 4.20
N PRO A 157 -11.09 -1.83 4.33
CA PRO A 157 -11.14 -3.01 3.47
C PRO A 157 -11.86 -2.74 2.14
N GLY A 158 -11.53 -3.53 1.08
CA GLY A 158 -12.38 -3.67 -0.09
C GLY A 158 -13.72 -4.36 0.20
N PRO A 159 -14.52 -4.71 -0.81
CA PRO A 159 -14.62 -3.94 -2.05
C PRO A 159 -15.43 -2.65 -1.87
N ASP A 160 -16.29 -2.53 -0.82
CA ASP A 160 -17.19 -1.40 -0.56
C ASP A 160 -17.02 -0.79 0.84
N ASN A 161 -15.86 -1.06 1.48
CA ASN A 161 -15.56 -0.64 2.85
C ASN A 161 -16.56 -1.19 3.88
N HIS A 162 -17.20 -2.31 3.58
CA HIS A 162 -18.18 -2.98 4.45
C HIS A 162 -19.34 -2.04 4.89
N ILE A 163 -19.73 -1.11 4.01
CA ILE A 163 -20.62 0.03 4.31
C ILE A 163 -22.00 -0.38 4.84
N ARG A 164 -22.48 -1.57 4.47
CA ARG A 164 -23.81 -2.05 4.90
C ARG A 164 -23.80 -2.73 6.28
N HIS A 165 -22.64 -2.92 6.87
CA HIS A 165 -22.52 -3.56 8.18
C HIS A 165 -22.52 -2.52 9.31
N PRO A 166 -23.15 -2.78 10.46
CA PRO A 166 -23.20 -1.83 11.59
C PRO A 166 -21.84 -1.38 12.14
N GLU A 167 -20.74 -2.16 11.90
CA GLU A 167 -19.38 -1.81 12.33
C GLU A 167 -18.76 -0.69 11.49
N HIS A 168 -19.25 -0.45 10.27
CA HIS A 168 -18.67 0.53 9.34
C HIS A 168 -18.56 1.93 9.98
N GLU A 169 -19.66 2.47 10.49
CA GLU A 169 -19.65 3.83 11.04
C GLU A 169 -18.73 3.99 12.28
N PRO A 170 -18.74 3.09 13.29
CA PRO A 170 -17.76 3.15 14.38
C PRO A 170 -16.32 3.08 13.90
N ARG A 171 -15.99 2.16 12.98
CA ARG A 171 -14.64 2.03 12.43
C ARG A 171 -14.23 3.27 11.65
N MET A 172 -15.09 3.78 10.78
CA MET A 172 -14.76 4.97 10.00
C MET A 172 -14.58 6.23 10.85
N ARG A 173 -15.32 6.38 11.96
CA ARG A 173 -15.03 7.45 12.93
C ARG A 173 -13.62 7.31 13.52
N ALA A 174 -13.21 6.10 13.86
CA ALA A 174 -11.86 5.84 14.36
C ALA A 174 -10.79 6.08 13.28
N VAL A 175 -11.04 5.63 12.03
CA VAL A 175 -10.18 5.88 10.85
C VAL A 175 -9.96 7.39 10.67
N PHE A 176 -11.03 8.18 10.62
CA PHE A 176 -10.90 9.64 10.42
C PHE A 176 -10.18 10.31 11.58
N ALA A 177 -10.49 9.97 12.83
CA ALA A 177 -9.82 10.53 13.99
C ALA A 177 -8.30 10.27 13.94
N TRP A 178 -7.89 9.05 13.56
CA TRP A 178 -6.49 8.66 13.49
C TRP A 178 -5.75 9.29 12.30
N LEU A 179 -6.43 9.35 11.12
CA LEU A 179 -5.92 10.04 9.94
C LEU A 179 -5.74 11.55 10.18
N ASP A 180 -6.70 12.19 10.84
CA ASP A 180 -6.63 13.63 11.15
C ASP A 180 -5.50 13.95 12.11
N GLU A 181 -5.26 13.09 13.08
CA GLU A 181 -4.16 13.22 14.00
C GLU A 181 -2.80 13.03 13.31
N ALA A 182 -2.68 12.02 12.44
CA ALA A 182 -1.48 11.82 11.61
C ALA A 182 -1.24 13.00 10.66
N ALA A 183 -2.30 13.55 10.05
CA ALA A 183 -2.21 14.72 9.17
C ALA A 183 -1.74 15.97 9.92
N ARG A 184 -2.15 16.14 11.21
CA ARG A 184 -1.70 17.22 12.06
C ARG A 184 -0.21 17.09 12.41
N LEU A 185 0.26 15.88 12.74
CA LEU A 185 1.69 15.60 12.95
C LEU A 185 2.50 15.87 11.67
N ALA A 186 1.97 15.46 10.53
CA ALA A 186 2.61 15.67 9.24
C ALA A 186 2.72 17.16 8.84
N ALA A 187 2.06 18.09 9.53
CA ALA A 187 2.08 19.51 9.15
C ALA A 187 3.51 20.09 9.07
N ASN A 188 4.41 19.63 9.93
CA ASN A 188 5.80 20.05 9.96
C ASN A 188 6.77 18.97 9.43
N ALA A 189 6.26 17.86 8.90
CA ALA A 189 7.03 16.76 8.35
C ALA A 189 7.26 16.92 6.83
N LYS A 190 8.08 16.05 6.23
CA LYS A 190 8.27 15.97 4.78
C LYS A 190 6.96 15.63 4.06
N GLY A 191 6.12 14.76 4.64
CA GLY A 191 4.83 14.38 4.09
C GLY A 191 4.09 13.36 4.95
N LEU A 192 2.96 12.88 4.43
CA LEU A 192 2.10 11.86 5.02
C LEU A 192 1.95 10.69 4.05
N VAL A 193 2.25 9.50 4.52
CA VAL A 193 1.96 8.24 3.81
C VAL A 193 0.77 7.57 4.49
N VAL A 194 -0.31 7.38 3.74
CA VAL A 194 -1.51 6.67 4.16
C VAL A 194 -1.47 5.26 3.59
N VAL A 195 -1.56 4.26 4.44
CA VAL A 195 -1.55 2.84 4.07
C VAL A 195 -2.90 2.22 4.39
N MET A 196 -3.52 1.56 3.44
CA MET A 196 -4.77 0.81 3.62
C MET A 196 -4.85 -0.33 2.60
N GLN A 197 -5.84 -1.23 2.71
CA GLN A 197 -5.98 -2.31 1.73
C GLN A 197 -6.78 -1.86 0.51
N ALA A 198 -7.97 -1.25 0.68
CA ALA A 198 -8.89 -0.94 -0.39
C ALA A 198 -8.37 0.05 -1.44
N ASN A 199 -8.76 -0.16 -2.69
CA ASN A 199 -8.68 0.86 -3.74
C ASN A 199 -9.94 1.76 -3.71
N PRO A 200 -9.88 2.99 -3.21
CA PRO A 200 -11.08 3.83 -3.06
C PRO A 200 -11.53 4.50 -4.36
N PHE A 201 -10.86 4.26 -5.50
CA PHE A 201 -11.09 4.97 -6.78
C PHE A 201 -11.75 4.14 -7.86
N ARG A 202 -12.07 2.85 -7.59
CA ARG A 202 -12.82 2.03 -8.54
C ARG A 202 -14.31 2.39 -8.50
N PRO A 203 -15.09 2.09 -9.57
CA PRO A 203 -16.55 2.24 -9.53
C PRO A 203 -17.18 1.29 -8.50
N PHE A 204 -18.10 1.79 -7.69
CA PHE A 204 -18.78 1.01 -6.65
C PHE A 204 -20.29 1.04 -6.85
N VAL A 205 -20.96 -0.09 -6.56
CA VAL A 205 -22.43 -0.14 -6.43
C VAL A 205 -22.85 0.53 -5.11
N HIS A 206 -22.08 0.29 -4.04
CA HIS A 206 -22.22 0.92 -2.75
C HIS A 206 -20.91 1.61 -2.41
N ASP A 207 -20.91 2.93 -2.32
CA ASP A 207 -19.70 3.72 -2.16
C ASP A 207 -19.41 4.04 -0.70
N GLY A 208 -18.73 3.12 -0.03
CA GLY A 208 -18.23 3.29 1.33
C GLY A 208 -17.01 4.20 1.45
N PHE A 209 -16.49 4.73 0.34
CA PHE A 209 -15.24 5.50 0.33
C PHE A 209 -15.42 7.00 0.05
N ALA A 210 -16.64 7.48 -0.26
CA ALA A 210 -16.87 8.86 -0.68
C ALA A 210 -16.22 9.89 0.28
N ARG A 211 -16.53 9.79 1.58
CA ARG A 211 -15.97 10.69 2.61
C ARG A 211 -14.44 10.56 2.75
N LEU A 212 -13.90 9.35 2.54
CA LEU A 212 -12.46 9.13 2.58
C LEU A 212 -11.77 9.81 1.38
N ARG A 213 -12.34 9.67 0.17
CA ARG A 213 -11.82 10.36 -1.02
C ARG A 213 -11.84 11.89 -0.86
N GLU A 214 -12.94 12.44 -0.34
CA GLU A 214 -13.02 13.87 -0.02
C GLU A 214 -11.91 14.29 0.94
N ARG A 215 -11.67 13.50 2.00
CA ARG A 215 -10.62 13.79 2.97
C ARG A 215 -9.22 13.70 2.37
N LEU A 216 -8.95 12.69 1.53
CA LEU A 216 -7.68 12.56 0.83
C LEU A 216 -7.46 13.70 -0.17
N GLN A 217 -8.50 14.12 -0.88
CA GLN A 217 -8.47 15.26 -1.79
C GLN A 217 -8.13 16.56 -1.05
N ASP A 218 -8.76 16.83 0.09
CA ASP A 218 -8.46 17.97 0.95
C ASP A 218 -7.01 18.00 1.40
N LEU A 219 -6.47 16.84 1.80
CA LEU A 219 -5.07 16.71 2.21
C LEU A 219 -4.12 16.96 1.05
N GLY A 220 -4.39 16.40 -0.13
CA GLY A 220 -3.61 16.62 -1.35
C GLY A 220 -3.61 18.09 -1.78
N ALA A 221 -4.79 18.75 -1.76
CA ALA A 221 -4.91 20.16 -2.10
C ALA A 221 -4.13 21.09 -1.16
N ARG A 222 -4.12 20.78 0.16
CA ARG A 222 -3.39 21.59 1.15
C ARG A 222 -1.88 21.35 1.13
N ARG A 223 -1.43 20.17 0.70
CA ARG A 223 -0.02 19.77 0.69
C ARG A 223 0.34 19.02 -0.59
N PRO A 224 0.36 19.68 -1.73
CA PRO A 224 0.60 19.03 -3.02
C PRO A 224 1.91 18.23 -3.03
N ARG A 225 1.83 16.98 -3.54
CA ARG A 225 2.93 16.02 -3.67
C ARG A 225 3.58 15.57 -2.35
N ARG A 226 2.93 15.86 -1.22
CA ARG A 226 3.37 15.41 0.12
C ARG A 226 2.40 14.43 0.75
N ILE A 227 1.36 14.02 0.02
CA ILE A 227 0.42 12.98 0.41
C ILE A 227 0.63 11.79 -0.53
N ILE A 228 0.86 10.63 0.07
CA ILE A 228 1.06 9.37 -0.65
C ILE A 228 0.05 8.38 -0.11
N LEU A 229 -0.70 7.74 -0.99
CA LEU A 229 -1.57 6.63 -0.67
C LEU A 229 -0.93 5.34 -1.15
N ILE A 230 -0.81 4.35 -0.26
CA ILE A 230 -0.35 3.00 -0.58
C ILE A 230 -1.52 2.04 -0.32
N HIS A 231 -1.87 1.22 -1.31
CA HIS A 231 -2.97 0.26 -1.18
C HIS A 231 -2.80 -0.95 -2.11
N GLY A 232 -3.71 -1.93 -1.99
CA GLY A 232 -3.85 -3.10 -2.84
C GLY A 232 -5.22 -3.21 -3.51
N ASP A 233 -5.93 -4.32 -3.30
CA ASP A 233 -7.33 -4.64 -3.64
C ASP A 233 -7.58 -4.97 -5.14
N THR A 234 -7.07 -4.21 -6.08
CA THR A 234 -7.36 -4.44 -7.49
C THR A 234 -6.27 -5.18 -8.26
N HIS A 235 -5.18 -5.58 -7.59
CA HIS A 235 -4.07 -6.40 -8.12
C HIS A 235 -3.37 -5.77 -9.34
N LEU A 236 -3.43 -4.45 -9.46
CA LEU A 236 -2.88 -3.69 -10.59
C LEU A 236 -1.75 -2.81 -10.07
N SER A 237 -0.51 -3.22 -10.24
CA SER A 237 0.62 -2.37 -9.85
C SER A 237 0.55 -1.02 -10.55
N ARG A 238 0.52 0.06 -9.78
CA ARG A 238 0.42 1.44 -10.28
C ARG A 238 1.23 2.41 -9.44
N ASP A 239 1.71 3.44 -10.10
CA ASP A 239 2.30 4.62 -9.47
C ASP A 239 1.81 5.84 -10.26
N ASP A 240 0.77 6.49 -9.76
CA ASP A 240 0.06 7.58 -10.46
C ASP A 240 -0.49 8.64 -9.50
N GLU A 241 -1.27 9.57 -10.02
CA GLU A 241 -1.88 10.69 -9.29
C GLU A 241 -3.41 10.69 -9.51
N PRO A 242 -4.19 9.85 -8.81
CA PRO A 242 -5.65 9.76 -8.99
C PRO A 242 -6.41 10.98 -8.48
N LEU A 243 -5.81 11.78 -7.58
CA LEU A 243 -6.31 13.06 -7.10
C LEU A 243 -5.19 14.10 -7.21
N PRO A 244 -5.51 15.36 -7.56
CA PRO A 244 -4.50 16.42 -7.68
C PRO A 244 -3.64 16.55 -6.41
N GLY A 245 -2.32 16.45 -6.58
CA GLY A 245 -1.35 16.59 -5.51
C GLY A 245 -1.18 15.36 -4.60
N MET A 246 -1.79 14.21 -4.93
CA MET A 246 -1.67 12.98 -4.17
C MET A 246 -1.10 11.86 -5.05
N ARG A 247 0.10 11.36 -4.72
CA ARG A 247 0.67 10.16 -5.35
C ARG A 247 -0.03 8.92 -4.81
N ARG A 248 -0.36 7.97 -5.70
CA ARG A 248 -0.83 6.64 -5.33
C ARG A 248 0.19 5.58 -5.75
N ILE A 249 0.41 4.62 -4.85
CA ILE A 249 1.15 3.39 -5.11
C ILE A 249 0.20 2.23 -4.83
N GLU A 250 -0.21 1.52 -5.87
CA GLU A 250 -0.94 0.27 -5.75
C GLU A 250 0.03 -0.89 -5.92
N VAL A 251 0.02 -1.82 -4.96
CA VAL A 251 0.95 -2.96 -4.97
C VAL A 251 0.52 -4.04 -5.96
N TRP A 252 1.42 -4.95 -6.27
CA TRP A 252 1.11 -6.19 -6.98
C TRP A 252 0.17 -7.07 -6.13
N GLY A 253 -0.65 -7.88 -6.80
CA GLY A 253 -1.50 -8.89 -6.18
C GLY A 253 -1.63 -10.13 -7.06
N SER A 254 -2.27 -11.19 -6.52
CA SER A 254 -2.52 -12.44 -7.22
C SER A 254 -3.02 -12.22 -8.66
N PRO A 255 -2.52 -12.94 -9.65
CA PRO A 255 -1.52 -14.02 -9.57
C PRO A 255 -0.05 -13.54 -9.59
N PHE A 256 0.20 -12.24 -9.61
CA PHE A 256 1.54 -11.67 -9.70
C PHE A 256 2.09 -11.39 -8.31
N VAL A 257 2.59 -12.44 -7.63
CA VAL A 257 3.20 -12.29 -6.30
C VAL A 257 4.55 -11.62 -6.45
N ASP A 258 4.59 -10.35 -6.08
CA ASP A 258 5.80 -9.53 -6.11
C ASP A 258 5.72 -8.43 -5.04
N TRP A 259 6.79 -7.66 -4.91
CA TRP A 259 6.87 -6.52 -4.00
C TRP A 259 7.29 -5.25 -4.74
N THR A 260 6.98 -4.11 -4.17
CA THR A 260 7.35 -2.80 -4.71
C THR A 260 8.33 -2.12 -3.77
N ARG A 261 9.47 -1.68 -4.30
CA ARG A 261 10.39 -0.79 -3.60
C ARG A 261 9.85 0.63 -3.68
N VAL A 262 9.78 1.31 -2.55
CA VAL A 262 9.38 2.71 -2.45
C VAL A 262 10.56 3.52 -1.94
N ASP A 263 10.91 4.58 -2.69
CA ASP A 263 11.96 5.52 -2.34
C ASP A 263 11.31 6.91 -2.12
N LEU A 264 11.47 7.46 -0.92
CA LEU A 264 10.99 8.80 -0.55
C LEU A 264 12.18 9.72 -0.26
N PRO A 265 12.14 10.99 -0.74
CA PRO A 265 13.22 11.95 -0.57
C PRO A 265 13.41 12.44 0.87
#